data_8b025e73c6cb218c0c9d70c65f156edb
#
_entry.id   8b025e73c6cb218c0c9d70c65f156edb
#
_cell.length_a   1.000
_cell.length_b   1.000
_cell.length_c   1.000
_cell.angle_alpha   90.00
_cell.angle_beta   90.00
_cell.angle_gamma   90.00
#
_symmetry.space_group_name_H-M   'P 1'
#
loop_
_entity.id
_entity.type
_entity.pdbx_description
1 polymer ?
#
loop_
_entity_poly.entity_id
_entity_poly.type
_entity_poly.pdbx_seq_one_letter_code
_entity_poly.pdbx_strand_id
1 'polypeptide(L)'
;MLIRFVVALALGAILGLERELVGKEAAGIRTLMLVTSGAAIFSIVALVIPYVTAATLGTLPDASLLNSGFAILANIVVGVGFLGAGLIIKTNDQPHGVTTAALVWAAAAVGVLVGIGLFKFAVSATVILAILLYFLRKLNVSDRLEKKSDKV
;
A
#
# COMPACT_ATOMS: atom_id res chain seq x y z
N MET A 1 -18.96 4.36 4.00
CA MET A 1 -18.20 3.75 2.90
C MET A 1 -17.47 4.82 2.07
N LEU A 2 -18.17 5.79 1.47
CA LEU A 2 -17.55 6.82 0.62
C LEU A 2 -16.43 7.62 1.30
N ILE A 3 -16.60 8.01 2.56
CA ILE A 3 -15.56 8.73 3.32
C ILE A 3 -14.27 7.91 3.41
N ARG A 4 -14.36 6.60 3.64
CA ARG A 4 -13.17 5.73 3.69
C ARG A 4 -12.43 5.72 2.34
N PHE A 5 -13.17 5.65 1.25
CA PHE A 5 -12.59 5.71 -0.09
C PHE A 5 -11.86 7.04 -0.35
N VAL A 6 -12.49 8.18 -0.02
CA VAL A 6 -11.89 9.50 -0.20
C VAL A 6 -10.64 9.67 0.68
N VAL A 7 -10.69 9.22 1.94
CA VAL A 7 -9.52 9.26 2.83
C VAL A 7 -8.39 8.40 2.28
N ALA A 8 -8.68 7.20 1.77
CA ALA A 8 -7.67 6.33 1.17
C ALA A 8 -7.00 6.99 -0.06
N LEU A 9 -7.78 7.63 -0.94
CA LEU A 9 -7.25 8.42 -2.06
C LEU A 9 -6.31 9.53 -1.57
N ALA A 10 -6.72 10.30 -0.56
CA ALA A 10 -5.92 11.39 -0.02
C ALA A 10 -4.60 10.91 0.60
N LEU A 11 -4.62 9.84 1.41
CA LEU A 11 -3.41 9.27 2.00
C LEU A 11 -2.48 8.67 0.94
N GLY A 12 -3.03 8.01 -0.09
CA GLY A 12 -2.28 7.53 -1.24
C GLY A 12 -1.63 8.68 -2.03
N ALA A 13 -2.33 9.79 -2.20
CA ALA A 13 -1.78 10.99 -2.83
C ALA A 13 -0.59 11.57 -2.04
N ILE A 14 -0.69 11.63 -0.71
CA ILE A 14 0.41 12.11 0.16
C ILE A 14 1.68 11.27 -0.02
N LEU A 15 1.55 9.93 -0.01
CA LEU A 15 2.67 9.03 -0.25
C LEU A 15 3.22 9.17 -1.67
N GLY A 16 2.34 9.39 -2.65
CA GLY A 16 2.71 9.56 -4.06
C GLY A 16 3.41 10.88 -4.35
N LEU A 17 3.04 11.96 -3.67
CA LEU A 17 3.66 13.28 -3.81
C LEU A 17 5.16 13.23 -3.55
N GLU A 18 5.58 12.49 -2.52
CA GLU A 18 7.01 12.32 -2.22
C GLU A 18 7.75 11.72 -3.41
N ARG A 19 7.17 10.72 -4.08
CA ARG A 19 7.79 10.05 -5.23
C ARG A 19 7.87 10.94 -6.47
N GLU A 20 6.84 11.69 -6.75
CA GLU A 20 6.78 12.60 -7.88
C GLU A 20 7.77 13.77 -7.74
N LEU A 21 7.92 14.31 -6.52
CA LEU A 21 8.92 15.33 -6.21
C LEU A 21 10.38 14.83 -6.35
N VAL A 22 10.59 13.52 -6.38
CA VAL A 22 11.91 12.90 -6.54
C VAL A 22 12.23 12.57 -8.01
N GLY A 23 11.26 12.75 -8.94
CA GLY A 23 11.42 12.38 -10.34
C GLY A 23 11.54 10.86 -10.58
N LYS A 24 11.08 10.04 -9.64
CA LYS A 24 11.04 8.57 -9.78
C LYS A 24 9.66 8.15 -10.28
N GLU A 25 9.51 8.11 -11.59
CA GLU A 25 8.22 7.98 -12.29
C GLU A 25 7.53 6.60 -12.18
N ALA A 26 8.21 5.55 -11.72
CA ALA A 26 7.67 4.19 -11.75
C ALA A 26 6.40 3.98 -10.91
N ALA A 27 6.18 4.74 -9.82
CA ALA A 27 4.93 4.78 -9.06
C ALA A 27 4.77 6.15 -8.40
N GLY A 28 4.11 7.08 -9.09
CA GLY A 28 3.76 8.43 -8.63
C GLY A 28 2.41 8.49 -7.91
N ILE A 29 1.87 9.72 -7.80
CA ILE A 29 0.60 10.02 -7.13
C ILE A 29 -0.53 9.11 -7.60
N ARG A 30 -0.72 8.99 -8.92
CA ARG A 30 -1.82 8.21 -9.51
C ARG A 30 -1.78 6.74 -9.07
N THR A 31 -0.61 6.12 -9.14
CA THR A 31 -0.42 4.71 -8.78
C THR A 31 -0.73 4.49 -7.31
N LEU A 32 -0.17 5.33 -6.41
CA LEU A 32 -0.36 5.15 -4.98
C LEU A 32 -1.78 5.48 -4.52
N MET A 33 -2.46 6.47 -5.13
CA MET A 33 -3.89 6.71 -4.92
C MET A 33 -4.73 5.47 -5.27
N LEU A 34 -4.49 4.86 -6.44
CA LEU A 34 -5.24 3.69 -6.89
C LEU A 34 -4.97 2.46 -6.03
N VAL A 35 -3.71 2.22 -5.65
CA VAL A 35 -3.36 1.09 -4.77
C VAL A 35 -4.00 1.23 -3.39
N THR A 36 -3.89 2.42 -2.77
CA THR A 36 -4.45 2.67 -1.44
C THR A 36 -5.97 2.59 -1.44
N SER A 37 -6.63 3.20 -2.43
CA SER A 37 -8.09 3.17 -2.54
C SER A 37 -8.62 1.78 -2.93
N GLY A 38 -7.94 1.07 -3.81
CA GLY A 38 -8.27 -0.31 -4.17
C GLY A 38 -8.20 -1.25 -2.96
N ALA A 39 -7.11 -1.17 -2.18
CA ALA A 39 -6.96 -1.95 -0.95
C ALA A 39 -8.06 -1.60 0.08
N ALA A 40 -8.46 -0.32 0.18
CA ALA A 40 -9.56 0.09 1.05
C ALA A 40 -10.90 -0.49 0.60
N ILE A 41 -11.19 -0.51 -0.71
CA ILE A 41 -12.41 -1.12 -1.25
C ILE A 41 -12.46 -2.61 -0.91
N PHE A 42 -11.40 -3.37 -1.21
CA PHE A 42 -11.34 -4.80 -0.91
C PHE A 42 -11.45 -5.08 0.59
N SER A 43 -10.90 -4.23 1.45
CA SER A 43 -11.04 -4.35 2.90
C SER A 43 -12.47 -4.10 3.37
N ILE A 44 -13.17 -3.14 2.76
CA ILE A 44 -14.59 -2.90 3.05
C ILE A 44 -15.41 -4.12 2.61
N VAL A 45 -15.15 -4.67 1.43
CA VAL A 45 -15.79 -5.89 0.92
C VAL A 45 -15.54 -7.07 1.86
N ALA A 46 -14.30 -7.26 2.31
CA ALA A 46 -13.92 -8.31 3.26
C ALA A 46 -14.72 -8.26 4.57
N LEU A 47 -14.98 -7.05 5.08
CA LEU A 47 -15.78 -6.85 6.28
C LEU A 47 -17.29 -7.05 6.06
N VAL A 48 -17.79 -6.74 4.87
CA VAL A 48 -19.23 -6.74 4.57
C VAL A 48 -19.74 -8.09 4.09
N ILE A 49 -18.95 -8.83 3.30
CA ILE A 49 -19.34 -10.12 2.70
C ILE A 49 -19.90 -11.11 3.73
N PRO A 50 -19.24 -11.37 4.89
CA PRO A 50 -19.77 -12.34 5.86
C PRO A 50 -21.20 -12.02 6.31
N TYR A 51 -21.48 -10.74 6.54
CA TYR A 51 -22.80 -10.30 7.01
C TYR A 51 -23.86 -10.36 5.90
N VAL A 52 -23.51 -9.97 4.68
CA VAL A 52 -24.43 -10.03 3.54
C VAL A 52 -24.78 -11.49 3.22
N THR A 53 -23.78 -12.38 3.22
CA THR A 53 -23.99 -13.81 2.97
C THR A 53 -24.86 -14.44 4.04
N ALA A 54 -24.56 -14.17 5.32
CA ALA A 54 -25.38 -14.68 6.43
C ALA A 54 -26.83 -14.19 6.36
N ALA A 55 -27.03 -12.90 6.05
CA ALA A 55 -28.38 -12.34 5.88
C ALA A 55 -29.15 -12.99 4.72
N THR A 56 -28.47 -13.31 3.61
CA THR A 56 -29.07 -13.98 2.46
C THR A 56 -29.48 -15.41 2.80
N LEU A 57 -28.73 -16.09 3.65
CA LEU A 57 -29.01 -17.45 4.13
C LEU A 57 -30.00 -17.49 5.31
N GLY A 58 -30.41 -16.33 5.84
CA GLY A 58 -31.26 -16.25 7.03
C GLY A 58 -30.55 -16.71 8.31
N THR A 59 -29.21 -16.61 8.37
CA THR A 59 -28.37 -17.04 9.50
C THR A 59 -27.60 -15.87 10.08
N LEU A 60 -26.85 -16.11 11.17
CA LEU A 60 -25.84 -15.18 11.70
C LEU A 60 -24.47 -15.54 11.09
N PRO A 61 -23.54 -14.56 10.96
CA PRO A 61 -22.19 -14.84 10.53
C PRO A 61 -21.52 -15.82 11.48
N ASP A 62 -21.04 -16.93 10.94
CA ASP A 62 -20.26 -17.94 11.65
C ASP A 62 -18.75 -17.77 11.38
N ALA A 63 -17.93 -18.61 12.01
CA ALA A 63 -16.49 -18.57 11.88
C ALA A 63 -16.02 -18.80 10.41
N SER A 64 -16.76 -19.60 9.64
CA SER A 64 -16.39 -19.90 8.25
C SER A 64 -16.61 -18.69 7.35
N LEU A 65 -17.71 -17.98 7.53
CA LEU A 65 -18.01 -16.74 6.81
C LEU A 65 -17.05 -15.63 7.20
N LEU A 66 -16.67 -15.51 8.48
CA LEU A 66 -15.66 -14.54 8.91
C LEU A 66 -14.29 -14.85 8.33
N ASN A 67 -13.89 -16.12 8.24
CA ASN A 67 -12.66 -16.54 7.60
C ASN A 67 -12.60 -16.18 6.12
N SER A 68 -13.74 -16.18 5.40
CA SER A 68 -13.79 -15.73 4.01
C SER A 68 -13.38 -14.26 3.85
N GLY A 69 -13.75 -13.40 4.80
CA GLY A 69 -13.31 -12.00 4.86
C GLY A 69 -11.80 -11.88 5.09
N PHE A 70 -11.23 -12.65 6.02
CA PHE A 70 -9.78 -12.66 6.24
C PHE A 70 -9.01 -13.16 5.01
N ALA A 71 -9.54 -14.13 4.27
CA ALA A 71 -8.93 -14.60 3.03
C ALA A 71 -8.83 -13.48 1.97
N ILE A 72 -9.83 -12.61 1.87
CA ILE A 72 -9.77 -11.45 0.97
C ILE A 72 -8.64 -10.51 1.38
N LEU A 73 -8.48 -10.21 2.69
CA LEU A 73 -7.40 -9.36 3.18
C LEU A 73 -6.02 -9.97 2.90
N ALA A 74 -5.86 -11.27 3.09
CA ALA A 74 -4.61 -11.97 2.77
C ALA A 74 -4.27 -11.90 1.27
N ASN A 75 -5.27 -12.03 0.40
CA ASN A 75 -5.09 -11.93 -1.05
C ASN A 75 -4.71 -10.52 -1.52
N ILE A 76 -5.07 -9.45 -0.79
CA ILE A 76 -4.57 -8.10 -1.08
C ILE A 76 -3.03 -8.10 -1.00
N VAL A 77 -2.46 -8.68 0.06
CA VAL A 77 -1.01 -8.73 0.28
C VAL A 77 -0.32 -9.47 -0.87
N VAL A 78 -0.87 -10.61 -1.29
CA VAL A 78 -0.34 -11.41 -2.42
C VAL A 78 -0.43 -10.61 -3.74
N GLY A 79 -1.58 -10.03 -4.04
CA GLY A 79 -1.82 -9.28 -5.28
C GLY A 79 -0.93 -8.04 -5.40
N VAL A 80 -0.72 -7.31 -4.30
CA VAL A 80 0.18 -6.15 -4.28
C VAL A 80 1.64 -6.59 -4.39
N GLY A 81 1.99 -7.77 -3.88
CA GLY A 81 3.31 -8.38 -4.08
C GLY A 81 3.62 -8.62 -5.56
N PHE A 82 2.62 -9.06 -6.35
CA PHE A 82 2.74 -9.20 -7.80
C PHE A 82 2.99 -7.86 -8.51
N LEU A 83 2.25 -6.80 -8.15
CA LEU A 83 2.49 -5.45 -8.66
C LEU A 83 3.89 -4.96 -8.29
N GLY A 84 4.31 -5.18 -7.05
CA GLY A 84 5.64 -4.84 -6.57
C GLY A 84 6.75 -5.55 -7.36
N ALA A 85 6.58 -6.83 -7.64
CA ALA A 85 7.53 -7.59 -8.46
C ALA A 85 7.65 -6.99 -9.88
N GLY A 86 6.54 -6.56 -10.48
CA GLY A 86 6.53 -5.89 -11.78
C GLY A 86 7.25 -4.53 -11.82
N LEU A 87 7.44 -3.89 -10.67
CA LEU A 87 8.16 -2.61 -10.54
C LEU A 87 9.68 -2.79 -10.37
N ILE A 88 10.14 -4.00 -10.05
CA ILE A 88 11.56 -4.28 -9.85
C ILE A 88 12.16 -4.73 -11.18
N ILE A 89 13.03 -3.89 -11.73
CA ILE A 89 13.72 -4.13 -13.00
C ILE A 89 15.22 -4.30 -12.73
N LYS A 90 15.84 -5.29 -13.35
CA LYS A 90 17.28 -5.51 -13.29
C LYS A 90 17.96 -4.90 -14.52
N THR A 91 18.86 -3.95 -14.30
CA THR A 91 19.66 -3.33 -15.37
C THR A 91 21.12 -3.36 -14.96
N ASN A 92 22.00 -3.88 -15.82
CA ASN A 92 23.45 -4.02 -15.55
C ASN A 92 23.75 -4.70 -14.19
N ASP A 93 23.03 -5.79 -13.90
CA ASP A 93 23.12 -6.56 -12.64
C ASP A 93 22.69 -5.81 -11.36
N GLN A 94 22.18 -4.58 -11.47
CA GLN A 94 21.65 -3.80 -10.36
C GLN A 94 20.11 -3.82 -10.34
N PRO A 95 19.47 -4.12 -9.19
CA PRO A 95 18.03 -4.06 -9.06
C PRO A 95 17.56 -2.60 -8.88
N HIS A 96 16.69 -2.13 -9.75
CA HIS A 96 16.04 -0.84 -9.66
C HIS A 96 14.58 -1.00 -9.26
N GLY A 97 14.00 0.02 -8.60
CA GLY A 97 12.57 0.04 -8.25
C GLY A 97 12.21 -0.64 -6.93
N VAL A 98 13.15 -1.25 -6.19
CA VAL A 98 12.89 -1.99 -4.94
C VAL A 98 12.20 -1.10 -3.88
N THR A 99 12.69 0.12 -3.66
CA THR A 99 12.06 1.07 -2.71
C THR A 99 10.66 1.47 -3.15
N THR A 100 10.43 1.63 -4.47
CA THR A 100 9.12 1.95 -5.02
C THR A 100 8.15 0.79 -4.83
N ALA A 101 8.59 -0.44 -5.06
CA ALA A 101 7.79 -1.65 -4.81
C ALA A 101 7.42 -1.79 -3.33
N ALA A 102 8.38 -1.55 -2.42
CA ALA A 102 8.12 -1.55 -0.99
C ALA A 102 7.12 -0.47 -0.57
N LEU A 103 7.18 0.73 -1.18
CA LEU A 103 6.20 1.79 -0.91
C LEU A 103 4.80 1.44 -1.41
N VAL A 104 4.66 0.82 -2.59
CA VAL A 104 3.38 0.34 -3.11
C VAL A 104 2.77 -0.68 -2.15
N TRP A 105 3.57 -1.57 -1.60
CA TRP A 105 3.14 -2.54 -0.59
C TRP A 105 2.68 -1.84 0.72
N ALA A 106 3.44 -0.87 1.21
CA ALA A 106 3.08 -0.08 2.39
C ALA A 106 1.81 0.77 2.17
N ALA A 107 1.63 1.34 0.96
CA ALA A 107 0.43 2.08 0.59
C ALA A 107 -0.82 1.20 0.60
N ALA A 108 -0.72 -0.05 0.14
CA ALA A 108 -1.82 -1.00 0.25
C ALA A 108 -2.18 -1.29 1.72
N ALA A 109 -1.19 -1.44 2.60
CA ALA A 109 -1.44 -1.61 4.03
C ALA A 109 -2.17 -0.40 4.64
N VAL A 110 -1.79 0.83 4.27
CA VAL A 110 -2.54 2.05 4.65
C VAL A 110 -3.99 1.99 4.15
N GLY A 111 -4.21 1.54 2.91
CA GLY A 111 -5.54 1.35 2.35
C GLY A 111 -6.37 0.35 3.16
N VAL A 112 -5.79 -0.79 3.55
CA VAL A 112 -6.45 -1.78 4.43
C VAL A 112 -6.87 -1.13 5.75
N LEU A 113 -5.98 -0.39 6.40
CA LEU A 113 -6.28 0.31 7.67
C LEU A 113 -7.47 1.27 7.53
N VAL A 114 -7.52 2.04 6.45
CA VAL A 114 -8.65 2.93 6.15
C VAL A 114 -9.93 2.13 5.90
N GLY A 115 -9.84 1.05 5.13
CA GLY A 115 -10.96 0.18 4.79
C GLY A 115 -11.61 -0.46 6.02
N ILE A 116 -10.82 -0.92 7.00
CA ILE A 116 -11.32 -1.45 8.27
C ILE A 116 -11.73 -0.35 9.29
N GLY A 117 -11.43 0.93 9.00
CA GLY A 117 -11.86 2.06 9.83
C GLY A 117 -10.83 2.54 10.84
N LEU A 118 -9.60 2.07 10.82
CA LEU A 118 -8.49 2.50 11.70
C LEU A 118 -7.84 3.80 11.22
N PHE A 119 -8.62 4.87 11.06
CA PHE A 119 -8.18 6.15 10.49
C PHE A 119 -6.98 6.76 11.20
N LYS A 120 -7.00 6.79 12.54
CA LYS A 120 -5.91 7.40 13.33
C LYS A 120 -4.58 6.71 13.03
N PHE A 121 -4.59 5.39 12.98
CA PHE A 121 -3.39 4.60 12.68
C PHE A 121 -2.96 4.76 11.22
N ALA A 122 -3.90 4.76 10.27
CA ALA A 122 -3.61 4.99 8.85
C ALA A 122 -2.95 6.35 8.61
N VAL A 123 -3.47 7.42 9.22
CA VAL A 123 -2.90 8.77 9.12
C VAL A 123 -1.51 8.80 9.76
N SER A 124 -1.34 8.28 10.97
CA SER A 124 -0.04 8.24 11.65
C SER A 124 1.01 7.47 10.84
N ALA A 125 0.64 6.30 10.30
CA ALA A 125 1.51 5.49 9.45
C ALA A 125 1.92 6.25 8.18
N THR A 126 0.97 6.91 7.52
CA THR A 126 1.24 7.72 6.32
C THR A 126 2.22 8.85 6.61
N VAL A 127 2.03 9.58 7.71
CA VAL A 127 2.92 10.68 8.11
C VAL A 127 4.32 10.16 8.44
N ILE A 128 4.42 9.09 9.20
CA ILE A 128 5.71 8.47 9.55
C ILE A 128 6.43 8.00 8.28
N LEU A 129 5.74 7.32 7.35
CA LEU A 129 6.33 6.87 6.10
C LEU A 129 6.80 8.05 5.24
N ALA A 130 6.00 9.10 5.10
CA ALA A 130 6.37 10.28 4.33
C ALA A 130 7.61 10.99 4.92
N ILE A 131 7.65 11.15 6.25
CA ILE A 131 8.80 11.74 6.95
C ILE A 131 10.04 10.86 6.80
N LEU A 132 9.91 9.55 6.96
CA LEU A 132 11.00 8.59 6.80
C LEU A 132 11.61 8.68 5.40
N LEU A 133 10.77 8.65 4.36
CA LEU A 133 11.22 8.75 2.97
C LEU A 133 11.92 10.08 2.68
N TYR A 134 11.36 11.19 3.18
CA TYR A 134 11.97 12.51 3.07
C TYR A 134 13.35 12.57 3.75
N PHE A 135 13.45 12.03 4.96
CA PHE A 135 14.68 12.05 5.74
C PHE A 135 15.78 11.17 5.12
N LEU A 136 15.43 9.95 4.70
CA LEU A 136 16.36 9.03 4.01
C LEU A 136 16.90 9.64 2.71
N ARG A 137 16.04 10.36 1.98
CA ARG A 137 16.47 11.12 0.80
C ARG A 137 17.50 12.21 1.14
N LYS A 138 17.23 13.01 2.19
CA LYS A 138 18.12 14.10 2.60
C LYS A 138 19.49 13.60 3.05
N LEU A 139 19.58 12.40 3.60
CA LEU A 139 20.84 11.79 4.03
C LEU A 139 21.70 11.28 2.86
N ASN A 140 21.20 11.26 1.62
CA ASN A 140 21.91 10.78 0.41
C ASN A 140 22.57 9.38 0.62
N VAL A 141 21.91 8.53 1.38
CA VAL A 141 22.46 7.20 1.74
C VAL A 141 22.69 6.35 0.48
N SER A 142 21.83 6.46 -0.52
CA SER A 142 21.98 5.73 -1.79
C SER A 142 23.28 6.08 -2.51
N ASP A 143 23.60 7.36 -2.65
CA ASP A 143 24.78 7.81 -3.39
C ASP A 143 26.11 7.47 -2.66
N ARG A 144 26.06 7.35 -1.33
CA ARG A 144 27.23 6.93 -0.54
C ARG A 144 27.51 5.44 -0.66
N LEU A 145 26.49 4.62 -0.84
CA LEU A 145 26.63 3.17 -1.00
C LEU A 145 27.08 2.82 -2.42
N GLU A 146 26.55 3.49 -3.45
CA GLU A 146 27.02 3.34 -4.84
C GLU A 146 28.50 3.71 -4.99
N LYS A 147 28.93 4.88 -4.48
CA LYS A 147 30.33 5.29 -4.51
C LYS A 147 31.30 4.36 -3.77
N LYS A 148 30.78 3.54 -2.85
CA LYS A 148 31.61 2.58 -2.12
C LYS A 148 31.74 1.25 -2.87
N SER A 149 30.74 0.90 -3.70
CA SER A 149 30.78 -0.28 -4.56
C SER A 149 31.73 -0.13 -5.77
N ASP A 150 31.84 1.09 -6.32
CA ASP A 150 32.71 1.39 -7.46
C ASP A 150 34.21 1.48 -7.09
N LYS A 151 34.55 1.32 -5.80
CA LYS A 151 35.94 1.37 -5.30
C LYS A 151 36.49 0.03 -4.83
N VAL A 152 35.73 -1.06 -4.99
CA VAL A 152 36.11 -2.44 -4.72
C VAL A 152 36.15 -3.25 -6.01
#